data_bb0eb4acdd638bac3f355cca444c8a68
#
_entry.id   bb0eb4acdd638bac3f355cca444c8a68
#
_cell.length_a   1.000
_cell.length_b   1.000
_cell.length_c   1.000
_cell.angle_alpha   90.00
_cell.angle_beta   90.00
_cell.angle_gamma   90.00
#
_symmetry.space_group_name_H-M   'P 1'
#
loop_
_entity.id
_entity.type
_entity.pdbx_description
1 polymer ?
#
loop_
_entity_poly.entity_id
_entity_poly.type
_entity_poly.pdbx_seq_one_letter_code
_entity_poly.pdbx_strand_id
1 'polypeptide(L)'
;MQAADGSFYGSTYGIALETGGTIFNITTGGALSTLYTFCSLPGCADGQGPTGEVVQATDGNLYGTTLIGGLAGGGHYSAPGTIFELTAGGVLTTLYNFCSQPHCDDGGEPIEGLMQGTNGLLYGSTLSGGGGHCDIDDGCGTVFSLDAGLPPFVTFVRAAGKIGQTGGILGQSFTGTTNVSLNGTSATFTVVSETFVRATVPEGATTGDVTVTTPSGTLTSNVPFHVIP
;
A
#
# COMPACT_ATOMS: atom_id res chain seq x y z
N MET A 1 3.76 -3.86 -10.32
CA MET A 1 3.88 -4.89 -9.25
C MET A 1 3.33 -6.23 -9.70
N GLN A 2 3.71 -7.35 -9.05
CA GLN A 2 3.05 -8.66 -9.21
C GLN A 2 2.10 -8.87 -8.02
N ALA A 3 0.86 -9.23 -8.32
CA ALA A 3 -0.17 -9.49 -7.32
C ALA A 3 -0.16 -10.93 -6.80
N ALA A 4 -0.93 -11.21 -5.75
CA ALA A 4 -1.03 -12.53 -5.13
C ALA A 4 -1.59 -13.62 -6.07
N ASP A 5 -2.37 -13.24 -7.09
CA ASP A 5 -2.89 -14.12 -8.14
C ASP A 5 -1.86 -14.43 -9.25
N GLY A 6 -0.66 -13.84 -9.16
CA GLY A 6 0.44 -13.96 -10.11
C GLY A 6 0.35 -13.00 -11.31
N SER A 7 -0.74 -12.26 -11.49
CA SER A 7 -0.87 -11.24 -12.52
C SER A 7 0.00 -10.02 -12.23
N PHE A 8 0.36 -9.29 -13.28
CA PHE A 8 1.11 -8.03 -13.16
C PHE A 8 0.15 -6.85 -13.33
N TYR A 9 0.26 -5.88 -12.43
CA TYR A 9 -0.51 -4.64 -12.48
C TYR A 9 0.43 -3.45 -12.65
N GLY A 10 -0.01 -2.48 -13.43
CA GLY A 10 0.74 -1.26 -13.71
C GLY A 10 -0.15 -0.11 -14.13
N SER A 11 0.46 1.05 -14.28
CA SER A 11 -0.19 2.28 -14.71
C SER A 11 0.36 2.76 -16.06
N THR A 12 -0.44 3.47 -16.82
CA THR A 12 0.03 4.29 -17.93
C THR A 12 -0.23 5.75 -17.59
N TYR A 13 0.77 6.59 -17.83
CA TYR A 13 0.65 8.01 -17.59
C TYR A 13 -0.12 8.71 -18.72
N GLY A 14 -1.05 9.60 -18.40
CA GLY A 14 -1.77 10.41 -19.37
C GLY A 14 -2.28 11.68 -18.71
N ILE A 15 -1.85 12.84 -19.21
CA ILE A 15 -2.26 14.17 -18.74
C ILE A 15 -2.86 15.04 -19.87
N ALA A 16 -3.03 14.49 -21.06
CA ALA A 16 -3.72 15.19 -22.15
C ALA A 16 -5.24 15.18 -21.90
N LEU A 17 -5.93 16.20 -22.42
CA LEU A 17 -7.37 16.42 -22.20
C LEU A 17 -8.27 15.23 -22.59
N GLU A 18 -7.75 14.25 -23.32
CA GLU A 18 -8.50 13.07 -23.79
C GLU A 18 -7.92 11.73 -23.26
N THR A 19 -6.84 11.78 -22.45
CA THR A 19 -6.19 10.56 -21.92
C THR A 19 -5.78 10.76 -20.47
N GLY A 20 -6.61 10.29 -19.55
CA GLY A 20 -6.35 10.40 -18.12
C GLY A 20 -5.30 9.43 -17.58
N GLY A 21 -4.82 8.51 -18.42
CA GLY A 21 -4.01 7.36 -17.99
C GLY A 21 -4.89 6.18 -17.57
N THR A 22 -4.28 5.03 -17.38
CA THR A 22 -4.99 3.78 -17.05
C THR A 22 -4.31 2.97 -15.96
N ILE A 23 -5.08 2.13 -15.30
CA ILE A 23 -4.55 0.95 -14.60
C ILE A 23 -4.86 -0.27 -15.47
N PHE A 24 -3.84 -1.10 -15.69
CA PHE A 24 -3.95 -2.32 -16.47
C PHE A 24 -3.48 -3.54 -15.68
N ASN A 25 -3.90 -4.73 -16.10
CA ASN A 25 -3.31 -5.97 -15.68
C ASN A 25 -2.82 -6.80 -16.87
N ILE A 26 -1.80 -7.63 -16.63
CA ILE A 26 -1.31 -8.65 -17.55
C ILE A 26 -1.34 -9.98 -16.80
N THR A 27 -2.12 -10.94 -17.30
CA THR A 27 -2.16 -12.28 -16.71
C THR A 27 -0.85 -13.02 -16.94
N THR A 28 -0.60 -14.09 -16.19
CA THR A 28 0.55 -14.98 -16.40
C THR A 28 0.58 -15.61 -17.81
N GLY A 29 -0.55 -15.69 -18.49
CA GLY A 29 -0.66 -16.10 -19.90
C GLY A 29 -0.41 -15.00 -20.92
N GLY A 30 -0.10 -13.75 -20.47
CA GLY A 30 0.20 -12.60 -21.34
C GLY A 30 -1.03 -11.84 -21.84
N ALA A 31 -2.23 -12.14 -21.36
CA ALA A 31 -3.43 -11.36 -21.72
C ALA A 31 -3.41 -10.02 -20.99
N LEU A 32 -3.42 -8.91 -21.77
CA LEU A 32 -3.50 -7.53 -21.28
C LEU A 32 -4.96 -7.08 -21.23
N SER A 33 -5.36 -6.46 -20.12
CA SER A 33 -6.65 -5.77 -19.99
C SER A 33 -6.51 -4.46 -19.21
N THR A 34 -7.32 -3.47 -19.61
CA THR A 34 -7.46 -2.22 -18.88
C THR A 34 -8.52 -2.41 -17.81
N LEU A 35 -8.17 -2.15 -16.56
CA LEU A 35 -9.11 -2.21 -15.43
C LEU A 35 -9.85 -0.89 -15.25
N TYR A 36 -9.14 0.23 -15.39
CA TYR A 36 -9.72 1.55 -15.21
C TYR A 36 -9.03 2.57 -16.12
N THR A 37 -9.81 3.52 -16.62
CA THR A 37 -9.30 4.70 -17.35
C THR A 37 -9.66 5.94 -16.56
N PHE A 38 -8.65 6.71 -16.13
CA PHE A 38 -8.83 7.94 -15.37
C PHE A 38 -9.37 9.09 -16.22
N CYS A 39 -9.82 10.16 -15.56
CA CYS A 39 -10.50 11.29 -16.18
C CYS A 39 -11.80 10.88 -16.89
N SER A 40 -12.44 9.85 -16.39
CA SER A 40 -13.74 9.36 -16.89
C SER A 40 -14.92 10.13 -16.30
N LEU A 41 -14.72 10.87 -15.23
CA LEU A 41 -15.71 11.73 -14.61
C LEU A 41 -15.50 13.21 -15.00
N PRO A 42 -16.56 14.03 -15.01
CA PRO A 42 -16.46 15.45 -15.34
C PRO A 42 -15.39 16.17 -14.52
N GLY A 43 -14.53 16.94 -15.18
CA GLY A 43 -13.44 17.65 -14.51
C GLY A 43 -12.34 16.74 -13.97
N CYS A 44 -12.26 15.50 -14.44
CA CYS A 44 -11.34 14.49 -13.93
C CYS A 44 -11.46 14.30 -12.41
N ALA A 45 -12.68 14.32 -11.88
CA ALA A 45 -12.94 14.17 -10.45
C ALA A 45 -12.44 12.83 -9.86
N ASP A 46 -12.24 11.83 -10.72
CA ASP A 46 -11.67 10.53 -10.41
C ASP A 46 -10.13 10.49 -10.47
N GLY A 47 -9.49 11.64 -10.74
CA GLY A 47 -8.05 11.76 -10.90
C GLY A 47 -7.58 11.67 -12.35
N GLN A 48 -6.31 12.05 -12.57
CA GLN A 48 -5.64 12.02 -13.86
C GLN A 48 -4.14 11.82 -13.69
N GLY A 49 -3.53 11.09 -14.64
CA GLY A 49 -2.11 10.82 -14.62
C GLY A 49 -1.70 9.96 -13.41
N PRO A 50 -2.13 8.68 -13.33
CA PRO A 50 -1.66 7.79 -12.27
C PRO A 50 -0.15 7.68 -12.36
N THR A 51 0.51 7.97 -11.25
CA THR A 51 1.97 7.96 -11.08
C THR A 51 2.35 6.90 -10.05
N GLY A 52 3.59 6.47 -10.13
CA GLY A 52 4.09 5.45 -9.23
C GLY A 52 3.49 4.05 -9.46
N GLU A 53 3.93 3.13 -8.67
CA GLU A 53 3.40 1.77 -8.67
C GLU A 53 2.11 1.70 -7.84
N VAL A 54 1.13 0.93 -8.31
CA VAL A 54 0.02 0.53 -7.45
C VAL A 54 0.51 -0.50 -6.44
N VAL A 55 -0.03 -0.48 -5.23
CA VAL A 55 0.20 -1.49 -4.20
C VAL A 55 -1.05 -2.34 -4.04
N GLN A 56 -0.91 -3.67 -3.99
CA GLN A 56 -1.97 -4.54 -3.53
C GLN A 56 -1.92 -4.61 -2.01
N ALA A 57 -2.98 -4.15 -1.35
CA ALA A 57 -3.09 -4.19 0.10
C ALA A 57 -3.60 -5.55 0.61
N THR A 58 -3.64 -5.69 1.93
CA THR A 58 -4.02 -6.95 2.60
C THR A 58 -5.48 -7.38 2.36
N ASP A 59 -6.33 -6.49 1.89
CA ASP A 59 -7.70 -6.78 1.46
C ASP A 59 -7.81 -7.29 0.01
N GLY A 60 -6.68 -7.28 -0.73
CA GLY A 60 -6.60 -7.70 -2.13
C GLY A 60 -6.89 -6.60 -3.15
N ASN A 61 -7.35 -5.42 -2.74
CA ASN A 61 -7.57 -4.28 -3.62
C ASN A 61 -6.25 -3.57 -3.96
N LEU A 62 -6.27 -2.81 -5.03
CA LEU A 62 -5.15 -1.99 -5.49
C LEU A 62 -5.31 -0.56 -4.98
N TYR A 63 -4.23 0.02 -4.52
CA TYR A 63 -4.18 1.40 -4.05
C TYR A 63 -3.10 2.17 -4.80
N GLY A 64 -3.36 3.42 -5.10
CA GLY A 64 -2.41 4.26 -5.83
C GLY A 64 -2.77 5.73 -5.75
N THR A 65 -1.99 6.53 -6.47
CA THR A 65 -2.14 7.98 -6.54
C THR A 65 -2.29 8.45 -7.98
N THR A 66 -2.93 9.59 -8.18
CA THR A 66 -2.91 10.34 -9.44
C THR A 66 -2.22 11.68 -9.23
N LEU A 67 -1.38 12.09 -10.19
CA LEU A 67 -0.62 13.33 -10.12
C LEU A 67 -1.52 14.55 -10.00
N ILE A 68 -2.55 14.58 -10.82
CA ILE A 68 -3.51 15.69 -10.91
C ILE A 68 -4.94 15.15 -10.96
N GLY A 69 -5.92 16.02 -11.12
CA GLY A 69 -7.33 15.66 -11.05
C GLY A 69 -7.83 15.61 -9.61
N GLY A 70 -9.03 15.13 -9.44
CA GLY A 70 -9.76 15.17 -8.18
C GLY A 70 -10.65 16.39 -8.05
N LEU A 71 -11.33 16.51 -6.91
CA LEU A 71 -12.18 17.66 -6.62
C LEU A 71 -11.29 18.87 -6.31
N ALA A 72 -11.47 19.98 -7.00
CA ALA A 72 -10.70 21.20 -6.81
C ALA A 72 -10.81 21.67 -5.35
N GLY A 73 -9.68 21.69 -4.64
CA GLY A 73 -9.51 22.42 -3.38
C GLY A 73 -9.42 23.91 -3.65
N GLY A 74 -9.66 24.72 -2.64
CA GLY A 74 -9.65 26.20 -2.75
C GLY A 74 -8.29 26.86 -2.85
N GLY A 75 -7.28 26.22 -3.47
CA GLY A 75 -5.91 26.72 -3.60
C GLY A 75 -5.53 27.16 -5.02
N HIS A 76 -4.26 27.55 -5.20
CA HIS A 76 -3.67 27.95 -6.49
C HIS A 76 -3.64 26.82 -7.55
N TYR A 77 -3.88 25.60 -7.13
CA TYR A 77 -3.85 24.39 -7.96
C TYR A 77 -5.25 24.01 -8.43
N SER A 78 -5.40 23.81 -9.71
CA SER A 78 -6.70 23.48 -10.33
C SER A 78 -7.10 22.01 -10.22
N ALA A 79 -6.34 21.14 -9.57
CA ALA A 79 -6.66 19.77 -9.22
C ALA A 79 -5.38 18.98 -8.81
N PRO A 80 -5.03 18.91 -7.53
CA PRO A 80 -3.68 18.53 -7.09
C PRO A 80 -3.47 17.02 -6.86
N GLY A 81 -4.33 16.17 -7.40
CA GLY A 81 -4.19 14.73 -7.34
C GLY A 81 -5.05 14.04 -6.28
N THR A 82 -5.10 12.72 -6.37
CA THR A 82 -5.95 11.88 -5.51
C THR A 82 -5.19 10.68 -4.96
N ILE A 83 -5.75 10.08 -3.89
CA ILE A 83 -5.48 8.70 -3.50
C ILE A 83 -6.73 7.90 -3.87
N PHE A 84 -6.53 6.76 -4.52
CA PHE A 84 -7.62 5.87 -4.93
C PHE A 84 -7.45 4.44 -4.44
N GLU A 85 -8.58 3.76 -4.31
CA GLU A 85 -8.73 2.32 -4.22
C GLU A 85 -9.33 1.83 -5.54
N LEU A 86 -8.83 0.70 -6.06
CA LEU A 86 -9.35 0.04 -7.24
C LEU A 86 -9.52 -1.45 -6.96
N THR A 87 -10.75 -1.93 -7.05
CA THR A 87 -11.03 -3.36 -6.88
C THR A 87 -10.55 -4.15 -8.10
N ALA A 88 -10.34 -5.46 -7.94
CA ALA A 88 -10.03 -6.36 -9.07
C ALA A 88 -11.13 -6.36 -10.16
N GLY A 89 -12.35 -5.95 -9.83
CA GLY A 89 -13.46 -5.79 -10.76
C GLY A 89 -13.48 -4.46 -11.51
N GLY A 90 -12.48 -3.56 -11.31
CA GLY A 90 -12.39 -2.27 -11.99
C GLY A 90 -13.27 -1.17 -11.37
N VAL A 91 -13.75 -1.34 -10.15
CA VAL A 91 -14.48 -0.28 -9.43
C VAL A 91 -13.49 0.61 -8.70
N LEU A 92 -13.46 1.90 -9.06
CA LEU A 92 -12.59 2.90 -8.43
C LEU A 92 -13.36 3.69 -7.37
N THR A 93 -12.71 3.90 -6.24
CA THR A 93 -13.13 4.79 -5.16
C THR A 93 -12.03 5.81 -4.89
N THR A 94 -12.34 7.11 -4.98
CA THR A 94 -11.43 8.17 -4.54
C THR A 94 -11.48 8.24 -3.02
N LEU A 95 -10.37 7.95 -2.36
CA LEU A 95 -10.25 7.95 -0.90
C LEU A 95 -9.88 9.33 -0.36
N TYR A 96 -9.08 10.08 -1.12
CA TYR A 96 -8.62 11.41 -0.72
C TYR A 96 -8.39 12.29 -1.94
N ASN A 97 -8.69 13.58 -1.79
CA ASN A 97 -8.34 14.64 -2.73
C ASN A 97 -7.33 15.56 -2.04
N PHE A 98 -6.14 15.68 -2.61
CA PHE A 98 -5.12 16.57 -2.07
C PHE A 98 -5.50 18.04 -2.19
N CYS A 99 -4.79 18.93 -1.50
CA CYS A 99 -5.09 20.35 -1.43
C CYS A 99 -6.51 20.65 -0.92
N SER A 100 -7.03 19.77 -0.07
CA SER A 100 -8.34 19.95 0.59
C SER A 100 -8.26 20.90 1.77
N GLN A 101 -7.05 21.24 2.24
CA GLN A 101 -6.80 22.20 3.32
C GLN A 101 -6.33 23.56 2.77
N PRO A 102 -6.51 24.64 3.52
CA PRO A 102 -5.99 25.96 3.11
C PRO A 102 -4.50 25.88 2.76
N HIS A 103 -4.08 26.58 1.71
CA HIS A 103 -2.70 26.64 1.23
C HIS A 103 -2.11 25.27 0.84
N CYS A 104 -2.95 24.28 0.63
CA CYS A 104 -2.53 22.90 0.36
C CYS A 104 -1.59 22.35 1.45
N ASP A 105 -1.89 22.65 2.73
CA ASP A 105 -1.08 22.17 3.85
C ASP A 105 -1.04 20.63 3.93
N ASP A 106 -2.03 19.96 3.36
CA ASP A 106 -2.15 18.51 3.20
C ASP A 106 -1.37 17.95 2.00
N GLY A 107 -0.70 18.80 1.24
CA GLY A 107 0.11 18.41 0.09
C GLY A 107 -0.64 18.42 -1.24
N GLY A 108 0.10 18.22 -2.32
CA GLY A 108 -0.40 18.10 -3.69
C GLY A 108 0.60 17.39 -4.58
N GLU A 109 0.14 16.94 -5.75
CA GLU A 109 0.99 16.28 -6.75
C GLU A 109 1.75 15.07 -6.20
N PRO A 110 1.07 14.00 -5.73
CA PRO A 110 1.74 12.78 -5.33
C PRO A 110 2.35 12.10 -6.56
N ILE A 111 3.66 11.90 -6.55
CA ILE A 111 4.41 11.34 -7.69
C ILE A 111 4.90 9.92 -7.45
N GLU A 112 4.94 9.48 -6.20
CA GLU A 112 5.41 8.15 -5.84
C GLU A 112 4.23 7.20 -5.55
N GLY A 113 4.51 5.89 -5.58
CA GLY A 113 3.56 4.87 -5.16
C GLY A 113 3.30 4.89 -3.65
N LEU A 114 2.23 4.22 -3.26
CA LEU A 114 1.89 4.03 -1.86
C LEU A 114 2.61 2.81 -1.27
N MET A 115 2.79 2.82 0.04
CA MET A 115 3.25 1.69 0.83
C MET A 115 2.25 1.40 1.95
N GLN A 116 1.84 0.12 2.10
CA GLN A 116 1.07 -0.29 3.27
C GLN A 116 2.03 -0.62 4.42
N GLY A 117 1.90 0.11 5.52
CA GLY A 117 2.60 -0.18 6.76
C GLY A 117 1.97 -1.35 7.52
N THR A 118 2.76 -2.02 8.38
CA THR A 118 2.27 -3.14 9.20
C THR A 118 1.17 -2.75 10.20
N ASN A 119 0.95 -1.46 10.41
CA ASN A 119 -0.16 -0.91 11.20
C ASN A 119 -1.47 -0.79 10.39
N GLY A 120 -1.48 -1.16 9.12
CA GLY A 120 -2.63 -1.06 8.21
C GLY A 120 -2.72 0.27 7.46
N LEU A 121 -1.99 1.31 7.87
CA LEU A 121 -2.04 2.61 7.19
C LEU A 121 -1.31 2.58 5.85
N LEU A 122 -1.80 3.38 4.91
CA LEU A 122 -1.11 3.68 3.66
C LEU A 122 -0.23 4.92 3.86
N TYR A 123 1.00 4.87 3.36
CA TYR A 123 1.97 5.97 3.44
C TYR A 123 2.39 6.40 2.05
N GLY A 124 2.63 7.68 1.87
CA GLY A 124 3.12 8.26 0.62
C GLY A 124 3.71 9.65 0.83
N SER A 125 4.09 10.28 -0.26
CA SER A 125 4.62 11.64 -0.28
C SER A 125 4.03 12.45 -1.43
N THR A 126 4.06 13.77 -1.30
CA THR A 126 3.66 14.72 -2.32
C THR A 126 4.84 15.58 -2.75
N LEU A 127 4.81 16.07 -3.98
CA LEU A 127 5.83 16.98 -4.50
C LEU A 127 5.63 18.42 -4.00
N SER A 128 4.38 18.84 -3.89
CA SER A 128 4.01 20.23 -3.58
C SER A 128 3.14 20.32 -2.32
N GLY A 129 2.81 21.53 -1.89
CA GLY A 129 2.05 21.82 -0.67
C GLY A 129 2.89 21.66 0.60
N GLY A 130 2.21 21.57 1.75
CA GLY A 130 2.87 21.59 3.05
C GLY A 130 3.45 22.97 3.40
N GLY A 131 3.06 23.60 4.47
CA GLY A 131 3.31 25.01 4.84
C GLY A 131 4.76 25.45 4.99
N GLY A 132 5.72 24.85 4.30
CA GLY A 132 7.14 25.20 4.31
C GLY A 132 7.51 26.27 3.27
N HIS A 133 8.51 27.10 3.57
CA HIS A 133 9.14 27.98 2.60
C HIS A 133 10.25 27.22 1.87
N CYS A 134 9.92 26.67 0.71
CA CYS A 134 10.93 26.21 -0.25
C CYS A 134 11.12 27.27 -1.32
N ASP A 135 12.23 27.23 -2.05
CA ASP A 135 12.61 28.22 -3.09
C ASP A 135 11.66 28.24 -4.31
N ILE A 136 10.58 27.47 -4.26
CA ILE A 136 9.48 27.42 -5.22
C ILE A 136 8.19 27.78 -4.48
N ASP A 137 7.34 28.59 -5.12
CA ASP A 137 6.10 29.12 -4.55
C ASP A 137 5.06 28.03 -4.17
N ASP A 138 5.39 26.74 -4.38
CA ASP A 138 4.47 25.61 -4.32
C ASP A 138 4.62 24.74 -3.06
N GLY A 139 5.46 25.16 -2.08
CA GLY A 139 5.72 24.39 -0.85
C GLY A 139 6.81 23.33 -1.01
N CYS A 140 7.02 22.54 0.06
CA CYS A 140 8.12 21.56 0.16
C CYS A 140 7.67 20.11 -0.04
N GLY A 141 6.39 19.90 -0.34
CA GLY A 141 5.76 18.58 -0.30
C GLY A 141 5.48 18.11 1.12
N THR A 142 4.79 17.00 1.22
CA THR A 142 4.42 16.36 2.48
C THR A 142 4.75 14.89 2.50
N VAL A 143 4.91 14.32 3.69
CA VAL A 143 4.79 12.89 3.93
C VAL A 143 3.45 12.67 4.64
N PHE A 144 2.62 11.79 4.13
CA PHE A 144 1.29 11.56 4.66
C PHE A 144 1.06 10.10 5.05
N SER A 145 0.05 9.88 5.89
CA SER A 145 -0.55 8.57 6.12
C SER A 145 -2.05 8.67 5.96
N LEU A 146 -2.65 7.61 5.41
CA LEU A 146 -4.10 7.48 5.24
C LEU A 146 -4.58 6.18 5.91
N ASP A 147 -5.61 6.31 6.73
CA ASP A 147 -6.36 5.16 7.23
C ASP A 147 -7.46 4.81 6.23
N ALA A 148 -7.29 3.70 5.51
CA ALA A 148 -8.26 3.14 4.58
C ALA A 148 -9.08 2.00 5.22
N GLY A 149 -9.01 1.82 6.54
CA GLY A 149 -9.68 0.73 7.26
C GLY A 149 -9.02 -0.64 7.11
N LEU A 150 -7.78 -0.68 6.61
CA LEU A 150 -7.04 -1.92 6.42
C LEU A 150 -6.55 -2.47 7.76
N PRO A 151 -6.65 -3.80 8.01
CA PRO A 151 -6.18 -4.38 9.24
C PRO A 151 -4.66 -4.36 9.35
N PRO A 152 -4.11 -4.27 10.57
CA PRO A 152 -2.70 -4.48 10.80
C PRO A 152 -2.30 -5.93 10.48
N PHE A 153 -1.04 -6.13 10.09
CA PHE A 153 -0.51 -7.41 9.66
C PHE A 153 0.93 -7.61 10.10
N VAL A 154 1.47 -8.81 9.85
CA VAL A 154 2.91 -9.07 10.01
C VAL A 154 3.55 -9.32 8.64
N THR A 155 4.83 -8.98 8.54
CA THR A 155 5.65 -9.26 7.36
C THR A 155 7.02 -9.78 7.80
N PHE A 156 7.89 -10.13 6.86
CA PHE A 156 9.14 -10.80 7.16
C PHE A 156 10.36 -10.00 6.68
N VAL A 157 11.44 -10.11 7.43
CA VAL A 157 12.77 -9.70 6.93
C VAL A 157 13.19 -10.60 5.76
N ARG A 158 12.80 -11.89 5.81
CA ARG A 158 12.92 -12.86 4.72
C ARG A 158 11.71 -13.77 4.73
N ALA A 159 11.02 -13.89 3.60
CA ALA A 159 9.81 -14.69 3.47
C ALA A 159 10.09 -16.19 3.20
N ALA A 160 11.31 -16.66 3.45
CA ALA A 160 11.67 -18.07 3.27
C ALA A 160 12.78 -18.50 4.26
N GLY A 161 12.77 -19.77 4.66
CA GLY A 161 13.78 -20.33 5.56
C GLY A 161 13.67 -21.84 5.72
N LYS A 162 14.74 -22.44 6.25
CA LYS A 162 14.83 -23.87 6.58
C LYS A 162 14.30 -24.15 7.99
N ILE A 163 13.84 -25.36 8.22
CA ILE A 163 13.53 -25.87 9.58
C ILE A 163 14.72 -25.63 10.51
N GLY A 164 14.46 -25.09 11.71
CA GLY A 164 15.48 -24.71 12.69
C GLY A 164 16.16 -23.36 12.45
N GLN A 165 15.91 -22.71 11.30
CA GLN A 165 16.44 -21.38 11.03
C GLN A 165 15.62 -20.31 11.75
N THR A 166 16.30 -19.32 12.36
CA THR A 166 15.65 -18.17 12.98
C THR A 166 15.48 -17.04 11.96
N GLY A 167 14.27 -16.50 11.87
CA GLY A 167 13.87 -15.36 11.03
C GLY A 167 13.32 -14.20 11.85
N GLY A 168 13.21 -13.03 11.20
CA GLY A 168 12.62 -11.82 11.77
C GLY A 168 11.21 -11.59 11.23
N ILE A 169 10.29 -11.27 12.13
CA ILE A 169 8.91 -10.87 11.85
C ILE A 169 8.76 -9.41 12.27
N LEU A 170 8.25 -8.60 11.37
CA LEU A 170 7.91 -7.19 11.56
C LEU A 170 6.40 -7.05 11.71
N GLY A 171 5.95 -6.17 12.58
CA GLY A 171 4.53 -5.92 12.85
C GLY A 171 4.34 -4.83 13.89
N GLN A 172 3.23 -4.89 14.62
CA GLN A 172 2.87 -3.91 15.63
C GLN A 172 2.41 -4.59 16.93
N SER A 173 2.58 -3.88 18.07
CA SER A 173 2.03 -4.28 19.37
C SER A 173 2.46 -5.66 19.86
N PHE A 174 3.72 -6.05 19.60
CA PHE A 174 4.23 -7.38 19.96
C PHE A 174 4.48 -7.58 21.46
N THR A 175 4.46 -6.51 22.25
CA THR A 175 4.59 -6.66 23.72
C THR A 175 3.47 -7.54 24.26
N GLY A 176 3.83 -8.61 24.98
CA GLY A 176 2.87 -9.58 25.51
C GLY A 176 2.40 -10.62 24.49
N THR A 177 3.09 -10.79 23.36
CA THR A 177 2.83 -11.89 22.41
C THR A 177 2.84 -13.24 23.15
N THR A 178 1.78 -14.02 22.92
CA THR A 178 1.58 -15.32 23.58
C THR A 178 1.84 -16.51 22.64
N ASN A 179 1.72 -16.31 21.33
CA ASN A 179 1.95 -17.38 20.34
C ASN A 179 2.45 -16.82 19.01
N VAL A 180 3.34 -17.56 18.37
CA VAL A 180 3.72 -17.41 16.96
C VAL A 180 3.56 -18.77 16.30
N SER A 181 2.87 -18.84 15.17
CA SER A 181 2.74 -20.09 14.44
C SER A 181 3.00 -19.89 12.93
N LEU A 182 3.55 -20.94 12.29
CA LEU A 182 3.70 -21.03 10.85
C LEU A 182 2.78 -22.11 10.31
N ASN A 183 1.80 -21.73 9.52
CA ASN A 183 0.77 -22.60 8.97
C ASN A 183 0.17 -23.56 10.04
N GLY A 184 -0.16 -23.00 11.21
CA GLY A 184 -0.73 -23.73 12.35
C GLY A 184 0.29 -24.43 13.26
N THR A 185 1.57 -24.57 12.88
CA THR A 185 2.62 -25.16 13.71
C THR A 185 3.26 -24.11 14.59
N SER A 186 3.17 -24.27 15.93
CA SER A 186 3.74 -23.30 16.89
C SER A 186 5.26 -23.23 16.81
N ALA A 187 5.79 -22.01 16.80
CA ALA A 187 7.21 -21.69 16.73
C ALA A 187 7.74 -21.22 18.09
N THR A 188 9.00 -21.50 18.38
CA THR A 188 9.72 -20.80 19.45
C THR A 188 10.06 -19.39 19.00
N PHE A 189 9.89 -18.41 19.89
CA PHE A 189 10.08 -17.02 19.54
C PHE A 189 10.61 -16.18 20.70
N THR A 190 11.11 -14.98 20.37
CA THR A 190 11.51 -13.95 21.31
C THR A 190 11.01 -12.60 20.81
N VAL A 191 10.26 -11.87 21.64
CA VAL A 191 9.89 -10.49 21.38
C VAL A 191 11.12 -9.61 21.64
N VAL A 192 11.60 -8.94 20.60
CA VAL A 192 12.78 -8.07 20.67
C VAL A 192 12.35 -6.62 20.93
N SER A 193 11.25 -6.20 20.32
CA SER A 193 10.64 -4.88 20.52
C SER A 193 9.14 -4.95 20.21
N GLU A 194 8.43 -3.84 20.39
CA GLU A 194 7.01 -3.71 20.02
C GLU A 194 6.72 -3.97 18.54
N THR A 195 7.74 -3.88 17.67
CA THR A 195 7.60 -4.01 16.23
C THR A 195 8.43 -5.15 15.65
N PHE A 196 9.17 -5.90 16.47
CA PHE A 196 10.07 -6.94 16.01
C PHE A 196 10.07 -8.19 16.88
N VAL A 197 9.81 -9.35 16.27
CA VAL A 197 9.90 -10.68 16.86
C VAL A 197 10.92 -11.50 16.08
N ARG A 198 11.72 -12.29 16.77
CA ARG A 198 12.51 -13.40 16.20
C ARG A 198 11.79 -14.71 16.46
N ALA A 199 11.60 -15.51 15.42
CA ALA A 199 10.99 -16.83 15.52
C ALA A 199 11.82 -17.87 14.77
N THR A 200 11.81 -19.10 15.27
CA THR A 200 12.51 -20.22 14.63
C THR A 200 11.49 -21.06 13.84
N VAL A 201 11.80 -21.38 12.60
CA VAL A 201 10.98 -22.25 11.74
C VAL A 201 10.82 -23.61 12.42
N PRO A 202 9.60 -24.01 12.85
CA PRO A 202 9.43 -25.21 13.68
C PRO A 202 9.56 -26.50 12.86
N GLU A 203 9.90 -27.58 13.54
CA GLU A 203 9.85 -28.92 12.94
C GLU A 203 8.39 -29.26 12.55
N GLY A 204 8.22 -29.86 11.36
CA GLY A 204 6.90 -30.18 10.80
C GLY A 204 6.18 -28.99 10.19
N ALA A 205 6.76 -27.77 10.18
CA ALA A 205 6.16 -26.64 9.51
C ALA A 205 6.10 -26.86 7.98
N THR A 206 5.04 -26.35 7.38
CA THR A 206 4.84 -26.27 5.93
C THR A 206 4.72 -24.83 5.49
N THR A 207 4.96 -24.56 4.21
CA THR A 207 4.74 -23.24 3.61
C THR A 207 3.32 -22.77 3.88
N GLY A 208 3.15 -21.52 4.32
CA GLY A 208 1.85 -20.93 4.62
C GLY A 208 1.96 -19.65 5.45
N ASP A 209 0.83 -19.20 5.94
CA ASP A 209 0.76 -17.95 6.69
C ASP A 209 1.40 -18.07 8.08
N VAL A 210 2.00 -16.99 8.52
CA VAL A 210 2.45 -16.81 9.89
C VAL A 210 1.41 -16.02 10.66
N THR A 211 1.04 -16.50 11.84
CA THR A 211 0.20 -15.76 12.77
C THR A 211 0.97 -15.42 14.04
N VAL A 212 0.72 -14.21 14.55
CA VAL A 212 1.25 -13.72 15.83
C VAL A 212 0.09 -13.30 16.72
N THR A 213 -0.10 -13.99 17.85
CA THR A 213 -1.15 -13.69 18.81
C THR A 213 -0.62 -12.73 19.88
N THR A 214 -1.18 -11.52 19.92
CA THR A 214 -0.84 -10.46 20.86
C THR A 214 -2.04 -10.19 21.79
N PRO A 215 -1.91 -9.39 22.86
CA PRO A 215 -3.03 -8.97 23.69
C PRO A 215 -4.12 -8.20 22.90
N SER A 216 -3.75 -7.54 21.79
CA SER A 216 -4.65 -6.77 20.93
C SER A 216 -5.37 -7.63 19.87
N GLY A 217 -4.99 -8.89 19.72
CA GLY A 217 -5.56 -9.80 18.72
C GLY A 217 -4.50 -10.60 17.95
N THR A 218 -4.95 -11.33 16.95
CA THR A 218 -4.06 -12.13 16.09
C THR A 218 -3.78 -11.38 14.79
N LEU A 219 -2.50 -11.17 14.52
CA LEU A 219 -1.99 -10.62 13.26
C LEU A 219 -1.60 -11.76 12.33
N THR A 220 -1.96 -11.65 11.05
CA THR A 220 -1.61 -12.63 10.02
C THR A 220 -0.63 -11.99 9.02
N SER A 221 0.24 -12.79 8.43
CA SER A 221 1.19 -12.29 7.44
C SER A 221 0.49 -11.91 6.13
N ASN A 222 0.99 -10.84 5.50
CA ASN A 222 0.49 -10.37 4.20
C ASN A 222 0.91 -11.26 3.02
N VAL A 223 1.91 -12.11 3.22
CA VAL A 223 2.38 -13.09 2.25
C VAL A 223 2.70 -14.40 2.96
N PRO A 224 2.60 -15.57 2.32
CA PRO A 224 3.01 -16.83 2.92
C PRO A 224 4.53 -16.87 3.15
N PHE A 225 4.94 -17.53 4.23
CA PHE A 225 6.33 -17.90 4.47
C PHE A 225 6.65 -19.23 3.80
N HIS A 226 7.73 -19.27 3.01
CA HIS A 226 8.14 -20.47 2.29
C HIS A 226 9.13 -21.30 3.10
N VAL A 227 8.73 -22.54 3.45
CA VAL A 227 9.64 -23.50 4.06
C VAL A 227 10.43 -24.17 2.94
N ILE A 228 11.75 -24.01 2.99
CA ILE A 228 12.68 -24.61 2.01
C ILE A 228 13.36 -25.84 2.60
N PRO A 229 13.68 -26.84 1.79
CA PRO A 229 14.32 -28.09 2.21
C PRO A 229 15.70 -27.94 2.86
#